data_e7424081f360868dbd28eab96698bbba
#
_entry.id   e7424081f360868dbd28eab96698bbba
#
_cell.length_a   1.000
_cell.length_b   1.000
_cell.length_c   1.000
_cell.angle_alpha   90.00
_cell.angle_beta   90.00
_cell.angle_gamma   90.00
#
_symmetry.space_group_name_H-M   'P 1'
#
loop_
_entity.id
_entity.type
_entity.pdbx_description
1 polymer ?
#
loop_
_entity_poly.entity_id
_entity_poly.type
_entity_poly.pdbx_seq_one_letter_code
_entity_poly.pdbx_strand_id
1 'polypeptide(L)'
;MAGSIIVANNSNEPCHVFVSKYSRSSAHDDWYVVEPHTRESWTRDGWEVVAFKNANDTDRAGLYVPVNSTVTYNGLHNLTRT
;
A
#
# COMPACT_ATOMS: atom_id res chain seq x y z
N MET A 1 7.78 -3.98 18.31
CA MET A 1 8.89 -3.43 17.50
C MET A 1 8.32 -2.89 16.19
N ALA A 2 8.65 -1.66 15.87
CA ALA A 2 8.17 -1.04 14.64
C ALA A 2 8.96 -1.55 13.43
N GLY A 3 8.29 -1.60 12.30
CA GLY A 3 8.90 -1.88 11.02
C GLY A 3 8.20 -1.07 9.95
N SER A 4 8.32 -1.46 8.69
CA SER A 4 7.72 -0.74 7.58
C SER A 4 6.97 -1.69 6.66
N ILE A 5 5.89 -1.17 6.07
CA ILE A 5 5.27 -1.75 4.90
C ILE A 5 5.62 -0.83 3.74
N ILE A 6 6.21 -1.40 2.70
CA ILE A 6 6.66 -0.64 1.54
C ILE A 6 5.69 -0.93 0.39
N VAL A 7 5.28 0.13 -0.30
CA VAL A 7 4.50 0.01 -1.53
C VAL A 7 5.35 0.54 -2.68
N ALA A 8 5.61 -0.33 -3.65
CA ALA A 8 6.39 0.01 -4.84
C ALA A 8 5.46 0.05 -6.05
N ASN A 9 5.41 1.18 -6.74
CA ASN A 9 4.63 1.31 -7.95
C ASN A 9 5.51 0.97 -9.16
N ASN A 10 5.30 -0.21 -9.72
CA ASN A 10 6.04 -0.69 -10.88
C ASN A 10 5.25 -0.52 -12.17
N SER A 11 4.27 0.37 -12.17
CA SER A 11 3.46 0.67 -13.35
C SER A 11 3.84 2.02 -13.93
N ASN A 12 3.25 2.36 -15.07
CA ASN A 12 3.44 3.66 -15.72
C ASN A 12 2.40 4.69 -15.30
N GLU A 13 1.57 4.39 -14.30
CA GLU A 13 0.52 5.26 -13.82
C GLU A 13 0.67 5.51 -12.31
N PRO A 14 0.25 6.67 -11.80
CA PRO A 14 0.16 6.85 -10.35
C PRO A 14 -0.80 5.83 -9.76
N CYS A 15 -0.48 5.30 -8.58
CA CYS A 15 -1.42 4.43 -7.89
C CYS A 15 -1.90 5.09 -6.59
N HIS A 16 -3.18 4.90 -6.29
CA HIS A 16 -3.79 5.41 -5.07
C HIS A 16 -3.81 4.28 -4.05
N VAL A 17 -3.13 4.48 -2.93
CA VAL A 17 -2.92 3.44 -1.93
C VAL A 17 -3.34 3.91 -0.55
N PHE A 18 -3.81 2.95 0.23
CA PHE A 18 -4.21 3.14 1.62
C PHE A 18 -3.59 2.00 2.43
N VAL A 19 -2.98 2.32 3.54
CA VAL A 19 -2.47 1.31 4.49
C VAL A 19 -3.22 1.51 5.79
N SER A 20 -3.93 0.48 6.25
CA SER A 20 -4.69 0.54 7.48
C SER A 20 -3.76 0.79 8.67
N LYS A 21 -4.34 1.16 9.82
CA LYS A 21 -3.57 1.47 11.03
C LYS A 21 -3.94 0.57 12.20
N TYR A 22 -4.30 -0.68 11.93
CA TYR A 22 -4.69 -1.63 12.97
C TYR A 22 -3.62 -1.82 14.02
N SER A 23 -2.35 -1.90 13.60
CA SER A 23 -1.23 -2.17 14.49
C SER A 23 -0.62 -0.90 15.08
N ARG A 24 -1.03 0.29 14.63
CA ARG A 24 -0.47 1.56 15.09
C ARG A 24 -1.54 2.66 15.00
N SER A 25 -2.34 2.78 16.05
CA SER A 25 -3.50 3.69 16.05
C SER A 25 -3.15 5.16 15.87
N SER A 26 -1.91 5.56 16.16
CA SER A 26 -1.44 6.93 15.98
C SER A 26 -0.97 7.22 14.55
N ALA A 27 -0.96 6.24 13.67
CA ALA A 27 -0.51 6.40 12.28
C ALA A 27 -1.61 7.02 11.42
N HIS A 28 -1.28 7.25 10.15
CA HIS A 28 -2.20 7.80 9.15
C HIS A 28 -2.66 6.69 8.22
N ASP A 29 -3.92 6.71 7.88
CA ASP A 29 -4.55 5.76 6.95
C ASP A 29 -5.26 6.46 5.80
N ASP A 30 -4.79 7.65 5.44
CA ASP A 30 -5.34 8.40 4.31
C ASP A 30 -4.91 7.79 2.98
N TRP A 31 -5.73 8.00 1.95
CA TRP A 31 -5.32 7.67 0.59
C TRP A 31 -4.12 8.51 0.17
N TYR A 32 -3.14 7.86 -0.42
CA TYR A 32 -1.88 8.47 -0.82
C TYR A 32 -1.56 8.07 -2.25
N VAL A 33 -1.00 9.01 -3.02
CA VAL A 33 -0.61 8.74 -4.41
C VAL A 33 0.87 8.38 -4.46
N VAL A 34 1.18 7.19 -4.96
CA VAL A 34 2.55 6.77 -5.23
C VAL A 34 2.81 6.93 -6.72
N GLU A 35 3.76 7.78 -7.06
CA GLU A 35 4.08 8.09 -8.45
C GLU A 35 4.68 6.87 -9.16
N PRO A 36 4.60 6.81 -10.52
CA PRO A 36 5.17 5.70 -11.27
C PRO A 36 6.64 5.48 -10.95
N HIS A 37 7.02 4.20 -10.80
CA HIS A 37 8.40 3.78 -10.60
C HIS A 37 9.05 4.34 -9.33
N THR A 38 8.23 4.71 -8.34
CA THR A 38 8.70 5.13 -7.01
C THR A 38 8.13 4.20 -5.95
N ARG A 39 8.59 4.35 -4.71
CA ARG A 39 8.09 3.60 -3.58
C ARG A 39 7.95 4.52 -2.38
N GLU A 40 7.03 4.13 -1.48
CA GLU A 40 6.80 4.81 -0.23
C GLU A 40 6.73 3.79 0.89
N SER A 41 6.95 4.23 2.12
CA SER A 41 6.89 3.34 3.27
C SER A 41 5.95 3.88 4.33
N TRP A 42 5.31 2.97 5.05
CA TRP A 42 4.47 3.27 6.20
C TRP A 42 5.01 2.52 7.41
N THR A 43 5.23 3.25 8.50
CA THR A 43 5.66 2.63 9.76
C THR A 43 4.47 1.93 10.40
N ARG A 44 4.62 0.64 10.69
CA ARG A 44 3.58 -0.19 11.30
C ARG A 44 4.22 -1.18 12.27
N ASP A 45 3.38 -1.86 13.06
CA ASP A 45 3.85 -2.79 14.09
C ASP A 45 3.40 -4.23 13.83
N GLY A 46 2.57 -4.47 12.85
CA GLY A 46 2.04 -5.81 12.58
C GLY A 46 1.29 -5.87 11.26
N TRP A 47 0.27 -6.72 11.19
CA TRP A 47 -0.50 -6.96 9.98
C TRP A 47 -1.41 -5.80 9.64
N GLU A 48 -1.42 -5.42 8.37
CA GLU A 48 -2.25 -4.33 7.86
C GLU A 48 -2.86 -4.68 6.50
N VAL A 49 -3.95 -4.02 6.18
CA VAL A 49 -4.53 -4.06 4.84
C VAL A 49 -3.86 -2.98 4.00
N VAL A 50 -3.33 -3.38 2.85
CA VAL A 50 -2.83 -2.44 1.83
C VAL A 50 -3.85 -2.47 0.70
N ALA A 51 -4.57 -1.38 0.51
CA ALA A 51 -5.65 -1.29 -0.46
C ALA A 51 -5.29 -0.28 -1.55
N PHE A 52 -5.74 -0.56 -2.76
CA PHE A 52 -5.55 0.29 -3.92
C PHE A 52 -6.89 0.59 -4.55
N LYS A 53 -6.99 1.71 -5.23
CA LYS A 53 -8.17 2.07 -6.02
C LYS A 53 -7.73 2.76 -7.31
N ASN A 54 -8.63 2.73 -8.30
CA ASN A 54 -8.40 3.51 -9.51
C ASN A 54 -8.73 5.00 -9.26
N ALA A 55 -8.34 5.87 -10.20
CA ALA A 55 -8.53 7.31 -10.04
C ALA A 55 -10.00 7.71 -9.92
N ASN A 56 -10.90 6.96 -10.55
CA ASN A 56 -12.33 7.26 -10.56
C ASN A 56 -13.08 6.65 -9.37
N ASP A 57 -12.37 5.91 -8.52
CA ASP A 57 -12.93 5.22 -7.34
C ASP A 57 -14.11 4.29 -7.69
N THR A 58 -13.99 3.61 -8.82
CA THR A 58 -14.99 2.64 -9.28
C THR A 58 -14.52 1.19 -9.10
N ASP A 59 -13.25 0.97 -8.77
CA ASP A 59 -12.68 -0.36 -8.59
C ASP A 59 -11.59 -0.31 -7.51
N ARG A 60 -11.48 -1.39 -6.74
CA ARG A 60 -10.52 -1.51 -5.65
C ARG A 60 -9.98 -2.92 -5.56
N ALA A 61 -8.77 -3.05 -5.02
CA ALA A 61 -8.14 -4.33 -4.71
C ALA A 61 -7.19 -4.14 -3.54
N GLY A 62 -6.79 -5.24 -2.90
CA GLY A 62 -5.88 -5.11 -1.77
C GLY A 62 -5.34 -6.45 -1.28
N LEU A 63 -4.44 -6.35 -0.30
CA LEU A 63 -3.78 -7.47 0.35
C LEU A 63 -3.74 -7.23 1.85
N TYR A 64 -3.72 -8.31 2.61
CA TYR A 64 -3.47 -8.26 4.05
C TYR A 64 -2.06 -8.80 4.29
N VAL A 65 -1.16 -7.95 4.79
CA VAL A 65 0.28 -8.25 4.85
C VAL A 65 0.85 -7.92 6.21
N PRO A 66 1.90 -8.65 6.65
CA PRO A 66 2.60 -8.29 7.87
C PRO A 66 3.56 -7.12 7.64
N VAL A 67 3.97 -6.50 8.74
CA VAL A 67 5.06 -5.52 8.70
C VAL A 67 6.32 -6.15 8.09
N ASN A 68 7.15 -5.32 7.47
CA ASN A 68 8.35 -5.70 6.73
C ASN A 68 8.06 -6.39 5.39
N SER A 69 6.85 -6.23 4.88
CA SER A 69 6.50 -6.66 3.52
C SER A 69 6.69 -5.53 2.52
N THR A 70 6.96 -5.91 1.27
CA THR A 70 6.89 -5.00 0.13
C THR A 70 5.74 -5.44 -0.76
N VAL A 71 4.82 -4.53 -1.02
CA VAL A 71 3.71 -4.74 -1.95
C VAL A 71 4.05 -4.03 -3.24
N THR A 72 4.08 -4.76 -4.34
CA THR A 72 4.39 -4.20 -5.65
C THR A 72 3.10 -4.07 -6.46
N TYR A 73 2.84 -2.85 -6.93
CA TYR A 73 1.69 -2.53 -7.77
C TYR A 73 2.12 -2.59 -9.23
N ASN A 74 1.62 -3.59 -9.96
CA ASN A 74 1.85 -3.76 -11.39
C ASN A 74 0.57 -3.46 -12.19
N GLY A 75 -0.43 -2.95 -11.52
CA GLY A 75 -1.78 -2.72 -11.99
C GLY A 75 -2.75 -3.10 -10.88
N LEU A 76 -3.99 -2.61 -10.93
CA LEU A 76 -4.93 -2.75 -9.83
C LEU A 76 -5.21 -4.21 -9.47
N HIS A 77 -5.25 -5.10 -10.46
CA HIS A 77 -5.51 -6.53 -10.24
C HIS A 77 -4.26 -7.38 -10.44
N ASN A 78 -3.07 -6.78 -10.31
CA ASN A 78 -1.81 -7.49 -10.44
C ASN A 78 -0.87 -7.06 -9.32
N LEU A 79 -1.25 -7.39 -8.09
CA LEU A 79 -0.51 -7.02 -6.88
C LEU A 79 0.32 -8.22 -6.43
N THR A 80 1.56 -7.98 -6.06
CA THR A 80 2.44 -9.02 -5.52
C THR A 80 3.03 -8.56 -4.19
N ARG A 81 3.44 -9.52 -3.38
CA ARG A 81 4.05 -9.26 -2.08
C ARG A 81 5.34 -10.06 -1.93
N THR A 82 6.36 -9.40 -1.41
CA THR A 82 7.62 -10.03 -1.02
C THR A 82 8.00 -9.71 0.40
#